data_d782a03c4a5095419d9a107380cb0d99
#
_entry.id   d782a03c4a5095419d9a107380cb0d99
#
_cell.length_a   1.000
_cell.length_b   1.000
_cell.length_c   1.000
_cell.angle_alpha   90.00
_cell.angle_beta   90.00
_cell.angle_gamma   90.00
#
_symmetry.space_group_name_H-M   'P 1'
#
loop_
_entity.id
_entity.type
_entity.pdbx_description
1 polymer ?
#
loop_
_entity_poly.entity_id
_entity_poly.type
_entity_poly.pdbx_seq_one_letter_code
_entity_poly.pdbx_strand_id
1 'polypeptide(L)'
;MFFLKLHAKRFLLSTALIPSLALTTTVKVHAASNTEDAFDNAANTFFWDIMDSSPINLHYSFSFPEDYKPSDNPPLGSFSETFTETAEILNRAKENLSAVEYNSLTAKQKQVYQLMKHYIDINLEYCTLPDYTSTLGPMSGILSTLNTTITEYYLLSEQDIINYLDVLKDIPRFLNDVVKEIEHQESIGYVPSLYAFEQALENKDAMTTLENHPYLEAFESNVSETGLSDDVVNNYTKQVETVLTDEVLPAFSSFYETLENKKASAGESKGLAFYDQGKEYYELLVRDNTGTDMTPLELKDYLTDKLTQGLMNLSQSYSYNPNLLNDLDSLTAPKTDADAILQTLNQKAAECMPDIGDTTYTLSYLPEALQVPNNLAYYLSSPLDNESRNIIRINPSEVGDDSMVLWTTMAHEGYPGHLYQHQYFMQNSFEYNIETLIGSLGTSEGWAYYVEKLSLEWAGLDEATADAYFTNMILGMAALSVVDIGVNYEGWGIEETSNFLTTYYGELDKNTCQNFIDTCANDPGVYLPYSVGYYKTEDLFEQIADGYSSDKNMYAAYLKMGSMPFTLLEKYLIPDNSI
;
A
#
# COMPACT_ATOMS: atom_id res chain seq x y z
N MET A 1 -30.82 3.61 -20.05
CA MET A 1 -29.42 3.24 -20.10
C MET A 1 -28.70 4.19 -19.16
N PHE A 2 -28.24 3.70 -18.03
CA PHE A 2 -27.57 4.48 -17.00
C PHE A 2 -26.12 4.61 -17.41
N PHE A 3 -25.61 5.82 -17.54
CA PHE A 3 -24.20 6.06 -17.69
C PHE A 3 -23.68 6.50 -16.32
N LEU A 4 -22.86 5.66 -15.67
CA LEU A 4 -22.03 6.10 -14.59
C LEU A 4 -21.17 7.27 -15.12
N LYS A 5 -21.23 8.43 -14.50
CA LYS A 5 -20.30 9.50 -14.83
C LYS A 5 -18.92 9.06 -14.38
N LEU A 6 -18.05 8.75 -15.33
CA LEU A 6 -16.63 8.62 -15.06
C LEU A 6 -16.13 10.02 -14.67
N HIS A 7 -16.03 10.28 -13.39
CA HIS A 7 -15.27 11.41 -12.90
C HIS A 7 -13.80 11.03 -13.00
N ALA A 8 -13.20 11.31 -14.17
CA ALA A 8 -11.76 11.07 -14.43
C ALA A 8 -10.84 11.78 -13.41
N LYS A 9 -11.40 12.66 -12.58
CA LYS A 9 -10.73 13.31 -11.44
C LYS A 9 -10.93 12.60 -10.09
N ARG A 10 -11.70 11.49 -10.01
CA ARG A 10 -12.05 10.80 -8.77
C ARG A 10 -11.42 9.40 -8.63
N PHE A 11 -10.49 9.02 -9.49
CA PHE A 11 -9.56 7.96 -9.19
C PHE A 11 -8.47 8.53 -8.25
N LEU A 12 -8.92 9.04 -7.11
CA LEU A 12 -8.06 9.38 -5.99
C LEU A 12 -7.71 8.06 -5.31
N LEU A 13 -6.63 7.46 -5.78
CA LEU A 13 -5.95 6.41 -5.07
C LEU A 13 -5.23 7.07 -3.90
N SER A 14 -5.80 6.97 -2.71
CA SER A 14 -5.07 7.17 -1.48
C SER A 14 -4.12 5.98 -1.32
N THR A 15 -3.03 5.96 -2.05
CA THR A 15 -2.06 4.88 -2.00
C THR A 15 -0.67 5.43 -1.96
N ALA A 16 -0.22 5.74 -0.78
CA ALA A 16 1.16 5.47 -0.52
C ALA A 16 1.26 3.96 -0.29
N LEU A 17 1.53 3.21 -1.35
CA LEU A 17 2.25 1.96 -1.23
C LEU A 17 3.68 2.30 -0.77
N ILE A 18 3.79 2.81 0.45
CA ILE A 18 4.92 2.41 1.25
C ILE A 18 4.59 0.96 1.52
N PRO A 19 5.41 -0.01 1.06
CA PRO A 19 5.24 -1.38 1.53
C PRO A 19 5.04 -1.22 3.03
N SER A 20 3.96 -1.77 3.56
CA SER A 20 3.52 -1.59 4.94
C SER A 20 4.65 -2.06 5.86
N LEU A 21 5.61 -1.20 6.06
CA LEU A 21 6.63 -1.26 7.08
C LEU A 21 5.93 -0.79 8.33
N ALA A 22 5.18 -1.73 8.86
CA ALA A 22 4.41 -1.57 10.07
C ALA A 22 5.30 -1.53 11.26
N LEU A 23 4.82 -1.06 12.36
CA LEU A 23 5.49 -1.21 13.65
C LEU A 23 4.83 -0.66 14.87
N THR A 24 4.83 -1.34 15.97
CA THR A 24 5.42 -1.12 17.29
C THR A 24 5.04 -2.09 18.36
N THR A 25 5.88 -2.27 19.38
CA THR A 25 5.55 -2.25 20.82
C THR A 25 6.80 -2.20 21.67
N THR A 26 6.63 -1.73 22.92
CA THR A 26 7.58 -1.94 24.01
C THR A 26 8.13 -3.35 23.97
N VAL A 27 9.41 -3.48 23.59
CA VAL A 27 10.20 -4.66 23.83
C VAL A 27 10.14 -4.92 25.34
N LYS A 28 9.23 -5.78 25.77
CA LYS A 28 9.51 -6.60 26.92
C LYS A 28 10.65 -7.48 26.51
N VAL A 29 11.87 -6.99 26.72
CA VAL A 29 13.03 -7.85 26.81
C VAL A 29 12.69 -8.84 27.91
N HIS A 30 12.12 -9.96 27.52
CA HIS A 30 12.08 -11.11 28.39
C HIS A 30 13.54 -11.52 28.51
N ALA A 31 14.09 -11.27 29.70
CA ALA A 31 15.36 -11.85 30.08
C ALA A 31 15.26 -13.34 29.76
N ALA A 32 16.12 -13.82 28.83
CA ALA A 32 16.16 -15.19 28.34
C ALA A 32 16.06 -16.18 29.52
N SER A 33 14.92 -16.84 29.63
CA SER A 33 14.83 -18.07 30.37
C SER A 33 15.48 -19.14 29.46
N ASN A 34 16.28 -20.06 30.01
CA ASN A 34 17.11 -21.03 29.30
C ASN A 34 16.34 -22.09 28.46
N THR A 35 15.13 -21.80 27.99
CA THR A 35 14.37 -22.57 27.00
C THR A 35 13.54 -21.56 26.19
N GLU A 36 14.22 -20.85 25.26
CA GLU A 36 13.48 -20.13 24.22
C GLU A 36 12.62 -21.14 23.45
N ASP A 37 11.31 -20.82 23.28
CA ASP A 37 10.42 -21.64 22.46
C ASP A 37 10.98 -21.67 21.03
N ALA A 38 11.02 -22.82 20.40
CA ALA A 38 11.51 -22.99 19.04
C ALA A 38 10.75 -22.13 18.02
N PHE A 39 9.46 -21.86 18.29
CA PHE A 39 8.65 -20.97 17.46
C PHE A 39 9.08 -19.51 17.61
N ASP A 40 9.28 -19.03 18.83
CA ASP A 40 9.70 -17.66 19.10
C ASP A 40 11.03 -17.37 18.40
N ASN A 41 11.97 -18.30 18.45
CA ASN A 41 13.23 -18.22 17.73
C ASN A 41 13.04 -18.18 16.20
N ALA A 42 12.15 -19.02 15.65
CA ALA A 42 11.88 -19.05 14.22
C ALA A 42 11.29 -17.72 13.73
N ALA A 43 10.29 -17.17 14.44
CA ALA A 43 9.65 -15.91 14.12
C ALA A 43 10.63 -14.73 14.23
N ASN A 44 11.42 -14.69 15.32
CA ASN A 44 12.41 -13.63 15.53
C ASN A 44 13.55 -13.69 14.50
N THR A 45 14.06 -14.89 14.18
CA THR A 45 15.10 -15.05 13.16
C THR A 45 14.62 -14.56 11.80
N PHE A 46 13.40 -14.92 11.40
CA PHE A 46 12.85 -14.50 10.12
C PHE A 46 12.65 -12.96 10.04
N PHE A 47 12.17 -12.35 11.12
CA PHE A 47 12.09 -10.89 11.20
C PHE A 47 13.45 -10.23 10.96
N TRP A 48 14.50 -10.67 11.67
CA TRP A 48 15.84 -10.08 11.53
C TRP A 48 16.49 -10.38 10.19
N ASP A 49 16.23 -11.52 9.59
CA ASP A 49 16.71 -11.85 8.23
C ASP A 49 16.14 -10.88 7.19
N ILE A 50 14.86 -10.47 7.32
CA ILE A 50 14.24 -9.46 6.46
C ILE A 50 14.83 -8.06 6.75
N MET A 51 14.99 -7.70 8.00
CA MET A 51 15.55 -6.39 8.39
C MET A 51 17.00 -6.23 7.90
N ASP A 52 17.79 -7.28 7.98
CA ASP A 52 19.20 -7.27 7.58
C ASP A 52 19.38 -7.21 6.06
N SER A 53 18.44 -7.73 5.28
CA SER A 53 18.47 -7.69 3.82
C SER A 53 18.33 -6.28 3.23
N SER A 54 17.68 -5.36 3.95
CA SER A 54 17.50 -3.97 3.54
C SER A 54 17.56 -3.03 4.75
N PRO A 55 18.72 -2.39 4.99
CA PRO A 55 18.94 -1.54 6.18
C PRO A 55 17.96 -0.37 6.31
N ILE A 56 17.43 0.14 5.20
CA ILE A 56 16.40 1.17 5.22
C ILE A 56 15.13 0.70 5.96
N ASN A 57 14.82 -0.60 5.92
CA ASN A 57 13.70 -1.17 6.64
C ASN A 57 13.87 -1.00 8.16
N LEU A 58 15.10 -1.06 8.66
CA LEU A 58 15.38 -0.88 10.07
C LEU A 58 15.03 0.54 10.53
N HIS A 59 15.33 1.55 9.71
CA HIS A 59 15.00 2.95 9.98
C HIS A 59 13.48 3.16 10.10
N TYR A 60 12.69 2.56 9.22
CA TYR A 60 11.22 2.66 9.30
C TYR A 60 10.63 1.77 10.39
N SER A 61 11.39 0.76 10.83
CA SER A 61 10.95 -0.17 11.84
C SER A 61 11.18 0.33 13.26
N PHE A 62 12.15 1.18 13.49
CA PHE A 62 12.55 1.65 14.82
C PHE A 62 12.94 3.11 14.80
N SER A 63 12.43 3.89 15.76
CA SER A 63 12.81 5.30 15.93
C SER A 63 14.29 5.49 16.27
N PHE A 64 14.91 4.47 16.89
CA PHE A 64 16.31 4.49 17.31
C PHE A 64 17.04 3.26 16.76
N PRO A 65 17.28 3.19 15.43
CA PRO A 65 17.88 2.03 14.78
C PRO A 65 19.33 1.76 15.25
N GLU A 66 20.04 2.74 15.80
CA GLU A 66 21.38 2.60 16.36
C GLU A 66 21.47 1.64 17.55
N ASP A 67 20.36 1.37 18.22
CA ASP A 67 20.28 0.37 19.30
C ASP A 67 20.38 -1.07 18.76
N TYR A 68 20.30 -1.24 17.43
CA TYR A 68 20.35 -2.53 16.75
C TYR A 68 21.66 -2.69 15.97
N LYS A 69 22.02 -3.94 15.71
CA LYS A 69 23.26 -4.23 14.98
C LYS A 69 23.16 -3.67 13.55
N PRO A 70 24.11 -2.81 13.11
CA PRO A 70 24.14 -2.32 11.74
C PRO A 70 24.32 -3.49 10.75
N SER A 71 23.63 -3.43 9.62
CA SER A 71 23.83 -4.33 8.49
C SER A 71 25.08 -3.95 7.72
N ASP A 72 25.76 -4.94 7.13
CA ASP A 72 26.85 -4.72 6.18
C ASP A 72 26.32 -4.51 4.74
N ASN A 73 25.00 -4.64 4.53
CA ASN A 73 24.34 -4.43 3.23
C ASN A 73 24.24 -2.94 2.87
N PRO A 74 24.14 -2.60 1.57
CA PRO A 74 23.96 -1.21 1.14
C PRO A 74 22.68 -0.60 1.74
N PRO A 75 22.68 0.70 2.09
CA PRO A 75 21.53 1.36 2.74
C PRO A 75 20.17 1.13 2.04
N LEU A 76 20.16 1.21 0.70
CA LEU A 76 18.95 1.02 -0.13
C LEU A 76 18.71 -0.44 -0.56
N GLY A 77 19.47 -1.39 -0.03
CA GLY A 77 19.40 -2.78 -0.49
C GLY A 77 19.99 -2.97 -1.91
N SER A 78 19.76 -4.13 -2.53
CA SER A 78 20.23 -4.43 -3.89
C SER A 78 19.20 -5.24 -4.67
N PHE A 79 19.24 -5.16 -6.01
CA PHE A 79 18.30 -5.87 -6.90
C PHE A 79 18.89 -7.09 -7.57
N SER A 80 20.14 -7.04 -8.00
CA SER A 80 20.69 -7.87 -9.06
C SER A 80 20.87 -9.36 -8.78
N GLU A 81 20.59 -9.83 -7.58
CA GLU A 81 20.67 -11.25 -7.21
C GLU A 81 19.57 -11.61 -6.19
N THR A 82 18.58 -10.73 -6.09
CA THR A 82 17.58 -10.74 -5.01
C THR A 82 16.81 -12.04 -4.89
N PHE A 83 16.44 -12.69 -5.97
CA PHE A 83 15.68 -13.93 -5.86
C PHE A 83 16.49 -15.06 -5.23
N THR A 84 17.79 -15.15 -5.47
CA THR A 84 18.63 -16.18 -4.82
C THR A 84 18.74 -15.91 -3.32
N GLU A 85 19.07 -14.69 -2.93
CA GLU A 85 19.18 -14.31 -1.51
C GLU A 85 17.81 -14.36 -0.82
N THR A 86 16.77 -13.85 -1.46
CA THR A 86 15.39 -13.94 -0.97
C THR A 86 14.97 -15.40 -0.78
N ALA A 87 15.24 -16.27 -1.75
CA ALA A 87 14.95 -17.69 -1.65
C ALA A 87 15.74 -18.38 -0.52
N GLU A 88 16.98 -17.99 -0.26
CA GLU A 88 17.77 -18.51 0.87
C GLU A 88 17.16 -18.10 2.22
N ILE A 89 16.76 -16.84 2.39
CA ILE A 89 16.07 -16.34 3.59
C ILE A 89 14.76 -17.11 3.81
N LEU A 90 13.93 -17.21 2.78
CA LEU A 90 12.64 -17.91 2.85
C LEU A 90 12.77 -19.41 3.11
N ASN A 91 13.74 -20.08 2.49
CA ASN A 91 13.99 -21.50 2.75
C ASN A 91 14.48 -21.73 4.18
N ARG A 92 15.36 -20.88 4.71
CA ARG A 92 15.79 -20.93 6.12
C ARG A 92 14.59 -20.72 7.07
N ALA A 93 13.74 -19.75 6.78
CA ALA A 93 12.51 -19.52 7.55
C ALA A 93 11.57 -20.73 7.50
N LYS A 94 11.39 -21.34 6.31
CA LYS A 94 10.59 -22.57 6.12
C LYS A 94 11.15 -23.76 6.89
N GLU A 95 12.45 -23.95 6.89
CA GLU A 95 13.12 -25.02 7.65
C GLU A 95 12.93 -24.80 9.15
N ASN A 96 13.19 -23.60 9.66
CA ASN A 96 12.98 -23.25 11.07
C ASN A 96 11.52 -23.47 11.50
N LEU A 97 10.58 -23.02 10.69
CA LEU A 97 9.13 -23.18 10.95
C LEU A 97 8.73 -24.67 10.93
N SER A 98 9.28 -25.46 10.01
CA SER A 98 8.98 -26.89 9.89
C SER A 98 9.53 -27.73 11.05
N ALA A 99 10.54 -27.23 11.77
CA ALA A 99 11.08 -27.88 12.96
C ALA A 99 10.22 -27.70 14.21
N VAL A 100 9.22 -26.78 14.14
CA VAL A 100 8.33 -26.49 15.27
C VAL A 100 7.21 -27.54 15.38
N GLU A 101 6.97 -28.05 16.58
CA GLU A 101 5.83 -28.96 16.88
C GLU A 101 4.52 -28.15 16.94
N TYR A 102 3.82 -28.05 15.80
CA TYR A 102 2.61 -27.22 15.63
C TYR A 102 1.53 -27.46 16.69
N ASN A 103 1.32 -28.72 17.10
CA ASN A 103 0.27 -29.06 18.07
C ASN A 103 0.55 -28.52 19.48
N SER A 104 1.83 -28.26 19.81
CA SER A 104 2.24 -27.70 21.10
C SER A 104 2.06 -26.18 21.20
N LEU A 105 1.84 -25.50 20.08
CA LEU A 105 1.72 -24.04 20.00
C LEU A 105 0.46 -23.52 20.68
N THR A 106 0.58 -22.32 21.25
CA THR A 106 -0.59 -21.53 21.73
C THR A 106 -1.49 -21.13 20.55
N ALA A 107 -2.67 -20.63 20.83
CA ALA A 107 -3.58 -20.16 19.79
C ALA A 107 -2.94 -19.02 18.97
N LYS A 108 -2.28 -18.06 19.62
CA LYS A 108 -1.60 -16.94 18.96
C LYS A 108 -0.41 -17.43 18.11
N GLN A 109 0.43 -18.29 18.65
CA GLN A 109 1.55 -18.87 17.89
C GLN A 109 1.05 -19.64 16.65
N LYS A 110 -0.07 -20.35 16.72
CA LYS A 110 -0.67 -21.00 15.56
C LYS A 110 -1.14 -20.02 14.50
N GLN A 111 -1.70 -18.87 14.90
CA GLN A 111 -2.07 -17.81 13.96
C GLN A 111 -0.84 -17.27 13.24
N VAL A 112 0.20 -16.88 13.98
CA VAL A 112 1.44 -16.34 13.40
C VAL A 112 2.17 -17.39 12.56
N TYR A 113 2.18 -18.67 12.99
CA TYR A 113 2.71 -19.77 12.20
C TYR A 113 2.04 -19.87 10.82
N GLN A 114 0.71 -19.80 10.76
CA GLN A 114 -0.03 -19.89 9.50
C GLN A 114 0.23 -18.65 8.62
N LEU A 115 0.31 -17.48 9.23
CA LEU A 115 0.64 -16.24 8.52
C LEU A 115 2.05 -16.30 7.91
N MET A 116 3.07 -16.69 8.69
CA MET A 116 4.44 -16.91 8.21
C MET A 116 4.48 -17.94 7.07
N LYS A 117 3.77 -19.08 7.28
CA LYS A 117 3.71 -20.13 6.27
C LYS A 117 3.11 -19.63 4.95
N HIS A 118 2.00 -18.88 5.01
CA HIS A 118 1.35 -18.30 3.84
C HIS A 118 2.31 -17.36 3.08
N TYR A 119 2.93 -16.42 3.79
CA TYR A 119 3.89 -15.49 3.22
C TYR A 119 5.09 -16.20 2.58
N ILE A 120 5.71 -17.16 3.30
CA ILE A 120 6.86 -17.92 2.83
C ILE A 120 6.51 -18.70 1.56
N ASP A 121 5.37 -19.39 1.54
CA ASP A 121 4.99 -20.23 0.40
C ASP A 121 4.73 -19.38 -0.85
N ILE A 122 4.01 -18.25 -0.78
CA ILE A 122 3.80 -17.34 -1.93
C ILE A 122 5.13 -16.77 -2.43
N ASN A 123 5.97 -16.26 -1.55
CA ASN A 123 7.22 -15.64 -1.96
C ASN A 123 8.24 -16.66 -2.52
N LEU A 124 8.22 -17.91 -2.07
CA LEU A 124 9.00 -18.97 -2.70
C LEU A 124 8.49 -19.32 -4.10
N GLU A 125 7.17 -19.22 -4.35
CA GLU A 125 6.63 -19.39 -5.70
C GLU A 125 7.13 -18.26 -6.63
N TYR A 126 7.13 -16.99 -6.19
CA TYR A 126 7.72 -15.88 -6.96
C TYR A 126 9.17 -16.15 -7.35
N CYS A 127 9.98 -16.69 -6.43
CA CYS A 127 11.38 -17.01 -6.69
C CYS A 127 11.60 -18.08 -7.79
N THR A 128 10.54 -18.75 -8.25
CA THR A 128 10.61 -19.78 -9.32
C THR A 128 10.19 -19.24 -10.69
N LEU A 129 9.67 -18.04 -10.77
CA LEU A 129 9.15 -17.42 -11.97
C LEU A 129 10.11 -16.35 -12.53
N PRO A 130 10.00 -16.00 -13.82
CA PRO A 130 10.70 -14.82 -14.36
C PRO A 130 10.32 -13.56 -13.59
N ASP A 131 11.27 -12.62 -13.49
CA ASP A 131 11.00 -11.35 -12.82
C ASP A 131 10.20 -10.40 -13.72
N TYR A 132 8.93 -10.29 -13.42
CA TYR A 132 7.99 -9.35 -14.03
C TYR A 132 7.59 -8.21 -13.07
N THR A 133 8.44 -7.90 -12.10
CA THR A 133 8.24 -6.73 -11.24
C THR A 133 8.19 -5.48 -12.10
N SER A 134 7.22 -4.60 -11.85
CA SER A 134 7.07 -3.36 -12.61
C SER A 134 8.13 -2.33 -12.22
N THR A 135 9.32 -2.40 -12.87
CA THR A 135 10.47 -1.55 -12.52
C THR A 135 10.18 -0.06 -12.71
N LEU A 136 9.47 0.29 -13.77
CA LEU A 136 9.08 1.68 -14.10
C LEU A 136 7.58 1.94 -13.95
N GLY A 137 6.85 1.11 -13.21
CA GLY A 137 5.43 1.34 -12.94
C GLY A 137 5.20 2.68 -12.24
N PRO A 138 4.22 3.48 -12.69
CA PRO A 138 3.95 4.79 -12.09
C PRO A 138 3.57 4.72 -10.61
N MET A 139 2.89 3.64 -10.21
CA MET A 139 2.39 3.46 -8.84
C MET A 139 3.31 2.61 -7.99
N SER A 140 3.69 1.44 -8.45
CA SER A 140 4.44 0.43 -7.69
C SER A 140 5.92 0.34 -8.10
N GLY A 141 6.34 1.13 -9.07
CA GLY A 141 7.71 1.07 -9.60
C GLY A 141 8.78 1.54 -8.62
N ILE A 142 9.99 1.10 -8.89
CA ILE A 142 11.16 1.34 -8.02
C ILE A 142 11.42 2.83 -7.81
N LEU A 143 11.21 3.67 -8.83
CA LEU A 143 11.42 5.13 -8.71
C LEU A 143 10.39 5.78 -7.79
N SER A 144 9.14 5.38 -7.89
CA SER A 144 8.07 5.87 -7.00
C SER A 144 8.38 5.49 -5.55
N THR A 145 8.74 4.23 -5.33
CA THR A 145 9.13 3.72 -4.00
C THR A 145 10.37 4.43 -3.46
N LEU A 146 11.43 4.62 -4.27
CA LEU A 146 12.65 5.33 -3.86
C LEU A 146 12.34 6.77 -3.43
N ASN A 147 11.56 7.49 -4.23
CA ASN A 147 11.22 8.88 -3.92
C ASN A 147 10.48 8.98 -2.60
N THR A 148 9.43 8.17 -2.40
CA THR A 148 8.68 8.14 -1.14
C THR A 148 9.58 7.76 0.04
N THR A 149 10.41 6.73 -0.13
CA THR A 149 11.34 6.29 0.92
C THR A 149 12.27 7.40 1.37
N ILE A 150 12.85 8.18 0.45
CA ILE A 150 13.79 9.24 0.83
C ILE A 150 13.08 10.49 1.35
N THR A 151 11.92 10.84 0.80
CA THR A 151 11.20 12.04 1.20
C THR A 151 10.49 11.88 2.55
N GLU A 152 10.10 10.66 2.91
CA GLU A 152 9.50 10.35 4.21
C GLU A 152 10.53 9.94 5.28
N TYR A 153 11.85 9.99 4.96
CA TYR A 153 12.90 9.67 5.91
C TYR A 153 12.86 10.63 7.11
N TYR A 154 12.48 10.13 8.29
CA TYR A 154 12.40 10.94 9.49
C TYR A 154 13.76 11.11 10.15
N LEU A 155 13.95 12.25 10.82
CA LEU A 155 15.20 12.65 11.45
C LEU A 155 14.92 12.97 12.92
N LEU A 156 15.17 12.03 13.82
CA LEU A 156 14.94 12.18 15.27
C LEU A 156 16.24 12.45 16.03
N SER A 157 17.37 12.12 15.44
CA SER A 157 18.70 12.22 16.06
C SER A 157 19.75 12.75 15.06
N GLU A 158 20.93 13.12 15.57
CA GLU A 158 22.08 13.43 14.71
C GLU A 158 22.54 12.20 13.91
N GLN A 159 22.36 10.99 14.47
CA GLN A 159 22.70 9.75 13.79
C GLN A 159 21.80 9.51 12.57
N ASP A 160 20.51 9.87 12.64
CA ASP A 160 19.62 9.77 11.48
C ASP A 160 20.06 10.66 10.33
N ILE A 161 20.60 11.85 10.62
CA ILE A 161 21.17 12.72 9.58
C ILE A 161 22.38 12.05 8.93
N ILE A 162 23.24 11.41 9.71
CA ILE A 162 24.42 10.69 9.19
C ILE A 162 23.95 9.52 8.31
N ASN A 163 22.99 8.76 8.78
CA ASN A 163 22.40 7.65 8.02
C ASN A 163 21.72 8.14 6.73
N TYR A 164 21.00 9.27 6.79
CA TYR A 164 20.39 9.89 5.61
C TYR A 164 21.42 10.29 4.56
N LEU A 165 22.54 10.88 4.99
CA LEU A 165 23.66 11.20 4.09
C LEU A 165 24.24 9.94 3.42
N ASP A 166 24.30 8.81 4.13
CA ASP A 166 24.79 7.55 3.58
C ASP A 166 23.75 6.93 2.62
N VAL A 167 22.44 7.08 2.88
CA VAL A 167 21.37 6.73 1.93
C VAL A 167 21.50 7.56 0.64
N LEU A 168 21.68 8.88 0.74
CA LEU A 168 21.86 9.73 -0.44
C LEU A 168 23.10 9.34 -1.27
N LYS A 169 24.23 9.02 -0.63
CA LYS A 169 25.45 8.55 -1.32
C LYS A 169 25.29 7.19 -1.98
N ASP A 170 24.32 6.38 -1.55
CA ASP A 170 24.03 5.07 -2.13
C ASP A 170 23.16 5.16 -3.41
N ILE A 171 22.49 6.29 -3.65
CA ILE A 171 21.61 6.51 -4.82
C ILE A 171 22.31 6.21 -6.15
N PRO A 172 23.55 6.66 -6.40
CA PRO A 172 24.21 6.36 -7.67
C PRO A 172 24.36 4.85 -7.95
N ARG A 173 24.71 4.06 -6.93
CA ARG A 173 24.79 2.59 -7.05
C ARG A 173 23.40 2.03 -7.30
N PHE A 174 22.40 2.44 -6.51
CA PHE A 174 21.03 1.96 -6.60
C PHE A 174 20.41 2.22 -7.99
N LEU A 175 20.53 3.43 -8.53
CA LEU A 175 20.05 3.75 -9.88
C LEU A 175 20.75 2.92 -10.96
N ASN A 176 22.03 2.64 -10.79
CA ASN A 176 22.74 1.75 -11.71
C ASN A 176 22.22 0.30 -11.61
N ASP A 177 21.84 -0.16 -10.43
CA ASP A 177 21.23 -1.48 -10.28
C ASP A 177 19.81 -1.53 -10.88
N VAL A 178 19.02 -0.45 -10.77
CA VAL A 178 17.74 -0.31 -11.49
C VAL A 178 17.93 -0.44 -13.01
N VAL A 179 18.98 0.20 -13.58
CA VAL A 179 19.30 0.05 -15.01
C VAL A 179 19.61 -1.39 -15.38
N LYS A 180 20.40 -2.09 -14.54
CA LYS A 180 20.70 -3.51 -14.76
C LYS A 180 19.46 -4.38 -14.70
N GLU A 181 18.53 -4.05 -13.79
CA GLU A 181 17.26 -4.77 -13.69
C GLU A 181 16.42 -4.59 -14.96
N ILE A 182 16.30 -3.35 -15.47
CA ILE A 182 15.66 -3.10 -16.76
C ILE A 182 16.32 -3.92 -17.88
N GLU A 183 17.66 -3.96 -17.92
CA GLU A 183 18.41 -4.74 -18.92
C GLU A 183 18.21 -6.25 -18.77
N HIS A 184 18.09 -6.75 -17.53
CA HIS A 184 17.74 -8.13 -17.26
C HIS A 184 16.34 -8.46 -17.79
N GLN A 185 15.34 -7.64 -17.45
CA GLN A 185 13.97 -7.80 -17.91
C GLN A 185 13.86 -7.73 -19.45
N GLU A 186 14.55 -6.79 -20.09
CA GLU A 186 14.66 -6.74 -21.56
C GLU A 186 15.24 -8.04 -22.13
N SER A 187 16.22 -8.67 -21.45
CA SER A 187 16.84 -9.93 -21.89
C SER A 187 15.89 -11.11 -21.90
N ILE A 188 14.89 -11.12 -21.03
CA ILE A 188 13.82 -12.13 -20.97
C ILE A 188 12.58 -11.72 -21.80
N GLY A 189 12.66 -10.60 -22.52
CA GLY A 189 11.59 -10.10 -23.38
C GLY A 189 10.55 -9.21 -22.69
N TYR A 190 10.71 -8.90 -21.40
CA TYR A 190 9.86 -7.97 -20.68
C TYR A 190 10.44 -6.56 -20.79
N VAL A 191 9.92 -5.79 -21.74
CA VAL A 191 10.40 -4.44 -22.05
C VAL A 191 9.40 -3.43 -21.49
N PRO A 192 9.84 -2.45 -20.67
CA PRO A 192 8.96 -1.39 -20.23
C PRO A 192 8.29 -0.67 -21.41
N SER A 193 7.02 -0.33 -21.25
CA SER A 193 6.24 0.32 -22.31
C SER A 193 6.67 1.77 -22.54
N LEU A 194 6.24 2.34 -23.68
CA LEU A 194 6.40 3.77 -23.94
C LEU A 194 5.77 4.60 -22.82
N TYR A 195 4.59 4.21 -22.34
CA TYR A 195 3.90 4.88 -21.23
C TYR A 195 4.74 4.86 -19.94
N ALA A 196 5.31 3.71 -19.55
CA ALA A 196 6.15 3.61 -18.35
C ALA A 196 7.38 4.53 -18.43
N PHE A 197 8.06 4.58 -19.60
CA PHE A 197 9.17 5.51 -19.81
C PHE A 197 8.71 6.98 -19.73
N GLU A 198 7.55 7.31 -20.27
CA GLU A 198 7.02 8.68 -20.24
C GLU A 198 6.74 9.11 -18.80
N GLN A 199 6.07 8.27 -18.04
CA GLN A 199 5.77 8.52 -16.63
C GLN A 199 7.05 8.64 -15.78
N ALA A 200 8.01 7.74 -15.96
CA ALA A 200 9.30 7.81 -15.25
C ALA A 200 10.09 9.11 -15.56
N LEU A 201 9.95 9.65 -16.78
CA LEU A 201 10.64 10.86 -17.22
C LEU A 201 9.97 12.18 -16.76
N GLU A 202 8.71 12.15 -16.27
CA GLU A 202 8.00 13.36 -15.83
C GLU A 202 8.73 14.10 -14.71
N ASN A 203 9.38 13.38 -13.80
CA ASN A 203 10.09 13.95 -12.66
C ASN A 203 11.56 14.36 -12.98
N LYS A 204 12.01 14.23 -14.23
CA LYS A 204 13.41 14.45 -14.61
C LYS A 204 13.94 15.81 -14.16
N ASP A 205 13.21 16.88 -14.42
CA ASP A 205 13.68 18.25 -14.12
C ASP A 205 13.82 18.46 -12.61
N ALA A 206 12.86 17.98 -11.81
CA ALA A 206 12.92 18.06 -10.36
C ALA A 206 14.10 17.27 -9.77
N MET A 207 14.38 16.08 -10.32
CA MET A 207 15.43 15.18 -9.81
C MET A 207 16.84 15.54 -10.30
N THR A 208 16.96 16.41 -11.29
CA THR A 208 18.27 16.82 -11.86
C THR A 208 18.65 18.26 -11.56
N THR A 209 17.84 18.98 -10.78
CA THR A 209 18.04 20.38 -10.39
C THR A 209 18.13 20.50 -8.87
N LEU A 210 19.08 21.27 -8.33
CA LEU A 210 19.20 21.46 -6.89
C LEU A 210 18.11 22.38 -6.31
N GLU A 211 17.69 23.39 -7.08
CA GLU A 211 16.64 24.32 -6.66
C GLU A 211 15.31 23.58 -6.49
N ASN A 212 14.75 23.61 -5.29
CA ASN A 212 13.53 22.87 -4.90
C ASN A 212 13.66 21.34 -5.08
N HIS A 213 14.86 20.79 -4.87
CA HIS A 213 15.06 19.35 -4.98
C HIS A 213 14.28 18.61 -3.88
N PRO A 214 13.44 17.60 -4.21
CA PRO A 214 12.56 16.93 -3.24
C PRO A 214 13.29 16.42 -2.00
N TYR A 215 14.49 15.85 -2.16
CA TYR A 215 15.26 15.31 -1.03
C TYR A 215 15.86 16.39 -0.12
N LEU A 216 16.17 17.57 -0.67
CA LEU A 216 16.62 18.71 0.14
C LEU A 216 15.45 19.28 0.94
N GLU A 217 14.29 19.49 0.30
CA GLU A 217 13.09 20.00 0.98
C GLU A 217 12.60 19.04 2.06
N ALA A 218 12.64 17.72 1.82
CA ALA A 218 12.32 16.72 2.83
C ALA A 218 13.28 16.80 4.02
N PHE A 219 14.58 16.91 3.77
CA PHE A 219 15.58 17.09 4.83
C PHE A 219 15.29 18.35 5.66
N GLU A 220 15.10 19.50 5.00
CA GLU A 220 14.84 20.79 5.66
C GLU A 220 13.53 20.77 6.47
N SER A 221 12.50 20.07 5.98
CA SER A 221 11.23 19.88 6.68
C SER A 221 11.40 19.05 7.97
N ASN A 222 12.16 17.94 7.88
CA ASN A 222 12.20 16.92 8.93
C ASN A 222 13.31 17.19 9.97
N VAL A 223 14.38 17.92 9.62
CA VAL A 223 15.56 18.11 10.48
C VAL A 223 15.27 18.85 11.78
N SER A 224 14.19 19.63 11.83
CA SER A 224 13.75 20.35 13.03
C SER A 224 13.36 19.41 14.18
N GLU A 225 12.96 18.18 13.90
CA GLU A 225 12.58 17.18 14.92
C GLU A 225 13.80 16.68 15.72
N THR A 226 15.03 16.84 15.19
CA THR A 226 16.26 16.44 15.89
C THR A 226 16.56 17.30 17.14
N GLY A 227 15.99 18.50 17.22
CA GLY A 227 16.29 19.45 18.29
C GLY A 227 17.73 20.00 18.30
N LEU A 228 18.49 19.80 17.22
CA LEU A 228 19.85 20.33 17.08
C LEU A 228 19.85 21.85 16.93
N SER A 229 21.00 22.49 17.23
CA SER A 229 21.15 23.94 17.07
C SER A 229 21.21 24.33 15.59
N ASP A 230 20.78 25.56 15.26
CA ASP A 230 20.78 26.10 13.90
C ASP A 230 22.16 26.01 13.22
N ASP A 231 23.25 26.22 13.96
CA ASP A 231 24.62 26.12 13.41
C ASP A 231 24.94 24.69 12.96
N VAL A 232 24.48 23.68 13.72
CA VAL A 232 24.67 22.25 13.40
C VAL A 232 23.79 21.89 12.20
N VAL A 233 22.51 22.28 12.23
CA VAL A 233 21.56 22.05 11.13
C VAL A 233 22.10 22.66 9.83
N ASN A 234 22.51 23.95 9.85
CA ASN A 234 23.09 24.62 8.68
C ASN A 234 24.34 23.92 8.13
N ASN A 235 25.15 23.30 9.01
CA ASN A 235 26.31 22.53 8.55
C ASN A 235 25.88 21.25 7.84
N TYR A 236 24.86 20.54 8.35
CA TYR A 236 24.34 19.33 7.70
C TYR A 236 23.58 19.63 6.41
N THR A 237 22.79 20.70 6.37
CA THR A 237 22.16 21.17 5.11
C THR A 237 23.18 21.34 3.99
N LYS A 238 24.32 21.99 4.29
CA LYS A 238 25.42 22.12 3.30
C LYS A 238 26.05 20.79 2.89
N GLN A 239 26.10 19.81 3.79
CA GLN A 239 26.58 18.48 3.42
C GLN A 239 25.58 17.77 2.52
N VAL A 240 24.27 17.87 2.79
CA VAL A 240 23.21 17.36 1.93
C VAL A 240 23.27 18.02 0.57
N GLU A 241 23.33 19.36 0.48
CA GLU A 241 23.51 20.08 -0.78
C GLU A 241 24.75 19.62 -1.57
N THR A 242 25.85 19.35 -0.86
CA THR A 242 27.10 18.88 -1.49
C THR A 242 26.91 17.46 -2.06
N VAL A 243 26.35 16.53 -1.30
CA VAL A 243 26.09 15.15 -1.77
C VAL A 243 25.09 15.16 -2.93
N LEU A 244 24.04 15.97 -2.84
CA LEU A 244 23.10 16.13 -3.96
C LEU A 244 23.83 16.63 -5.20
N THR A 245 24.60 17.71 -5.10
CA THR A 245 25.28 18.34 -6.25
C THR A 245 26.35 17.45 -6.87
N ASP A 246 27.18 16.79 -6.05
CA ASP A 246 28.36 16.09 -6.51
C ASP A 246 28.08 14.63 -6.91
N GLU A 247 27.05 14.01 -6.34
CA GLU A 247 26.78 12.58 -6.51
C GLU A 247 25.37 12.30 -7.07
N VAL A 248 24.31 12.83 -6.45
CA VAL A 248 22.93 12.45 -6.75
C VAL A 248 22.43 13.04 -8.07
N LEU A 249 22.59 14.35 -8.29
CA LEU A 249 22.15 15.00 -9.54
C LEU A 249 22.86 14.44 -10.79
N PRO A 250 24.19 14.18 -10.77
CA PRO A 250 24.85 13.51 -11.89
C PRO A 250 24.33 12.09 -12.13
N ALA A 251 24.03 11.34 -11.06
CA ALA A 251 23.50 9.99 -11.16
C ALA A 251 22.11 9.98 -11.80
N PHE A 252 21.19 10.82 -11.34
CA PHE A 252 19.86 10.96 -11.96
C PHE A 252 19.96 11.45 -13.40
N SER A 253 20.86 12.39 -13.71
CA SER A 253 21.07 12.86 -15.08
C SER A 253 21.48 11.73 -16.02
N SER A 254 22.44 10.89 -15.60
CA SER A 254 22.87 9.72 -16.36
C SER A 254 21.78 8.65 -16.47
N PHE A 255 21.03 8.44 -15.39
CA PHE A 255 19.91 7.52 -15.35
C PHE A 255 18.82 7.92 -16.36
N TYR A 256 18.37 9.17 -16.32
CA TYR A 256 17.34 9.68 -17.24
C TYR A 256 17.82 9.71 -18.69
N GLU A 257 19.10 10.01 -18.96
CA GLU A 257 19.67 9.85 -20.31
C GLU A 257 19.57 8.40 -20.80
N THR A 258 19.81 7.43 -19.93
CA THR A 258 19.66 6.02 -20.24
C THR A 258 18.20 5.66 -20.54
N LEU A 259 17.24 6.15 -19.74
CA LEU A 259 15.82 5.94 -19.99
C LEU A 259 15.37 6.58 -21.33
N GLU A 260 15.82 7.80 -21.65
CA GLU A 260 15.52 8.44 -22.94
C GLU A 260 16.03 7.62 -24.13
N ASN A 261 17.23 7.04 -24.01
CA ASN A 261 17.80 6.18 -25.05
C ASN A 261 17.00 4.88 -25.20
N LYS A 262 16.60 4.25 -24.09
CA LYS A 262 15.79 3.01 -24.10
C LYS A 262 14.36 3.26 -24.60
N LYS A 263 13.74 4.39 -24.25
CA LYS A 263 12.43 4.82 -24.73
C LYS A 263 12.29 4.76 -26.25
N ALA A 264 13.35 5.00 -27.01
CA ALA A 264 13.31 4.97 -28.48
C ALA A 264 12.95 3.58 -29.06
N SER A 265 13.12 2.51 -28.31
CA SER A 265 12.78 1.13 -28.67
C SER A 265 11.52 0.60 -27.98
N ALA A 266 10.91 1.40 -27.11
CA ALA A 266 9.72 1.00 -26.36
C ALA A 266 8.48 0.86 -27.26
N GLY A 267 7.62 -0.10 -26.94
CA GLY A 267 6.35 -0.36 -27.63
C GLY A 267 5.13 0.08 -26.81
N GLU A 268 3.97 -0.32 -27.29
CA GLU A 268 2.72 -0.17 -26.55
C GLU A 268 2.72 -1.03 -25.28
N SER A 269 1.90 -0.65 -24.30
CA SER A 269 1.71 -1.42 -23.07
C SER A 269 1.13 -2.79 -23.37
N LYS A 270 1.66 -3.81 -22.69
CA LYS A 270 1.23 -5.21 -22.83
C LYS A 270 1.09 -5.82 -21.44
N GLY A 271 -0.05 -6.41 -21.17
CA GLY A 271 -0.27 -7.18 -19.95
C GLY A 271 0.60 -8.43 -19.87
N LEU A 272 0.71 -8.98 -18.66
CA LEU A 272 1.51 -10.17 -18.34
C LEU A 272 1.10 -11.39 -19.17
N ALA A 273 -0.15 -11.47 -19.65
CA ALA A 273 -0.65 -12.54 -20.52
C ALA A 273 0.17 -12.78 -21.80
N PHE A 274 0.98 -11.81 -22.22
CA PHE A 274 1.80 -11.88 -23.45
C PHE A 274 3.22 -12.37 -23.20
N TYR A 275 3.60 -12.67 -21.95
CA TYR A 275 4.95 -13.09 -21.57
C TYR A 275 4.96 -14.56 -21.11
N ASP A 276 6.16 -15.19 -21.20
CA ASP A 276 6.32 -16.58 -20.77
C ASP A 276 6.09 -16.69 -19.24
N GLN A 277 5.24 -17.64 -18.85
CA GLN A 277 4.79 -17.76 -17.45
C GLN A 277 4.20 -16.46 -16.82
N GLY A 278 3.84 -15.47 -17.65
CA GLY A 278 3.28 -14.21 -17.15
C GLY A 278 1.89 -14.37 -16.51
N LYS A 279 1.11 -15.37 -16.95
CA LYS A 279 -0.18 -15.70 -16.32
C LYS A 279 0.02 -16.32 -14.95
N GLU A 280 0.99 -17.21 -14.82
CA GLU A 280 1.38 -17.83 -13.56
C GLU A 280 1.88 -16.76 -12.56
N TYR A 281 2.66 -15.80 -13.05
CA TYR A 281 3.09 -14.65 -12.23
C TYR A 281 1.90 -13.79 -11.79
N TYR A 282 0.96 -13.53 -12.69
CA TYR A 282 -0.24 -12.75 -12.35
C TYR A 282 -1.18 -13.49 -11.36
N GLU A 283 -1.26 -14.82 -11.42
CA GLU A 283 -1.98 -15.62 -10.41
C GLU A 283 -1.40 -15.44 -9.00
N LEU A 284 -0.07 -15.29 -8.88
CA LEU A 284 0.58 -14.97 -7.61
C LEU A 284 0.24 -13.55 -7.17
N LEU A 285 0.31 -12.56 -8.06
CA LEU A 285 -0.07 -11.17 -7.76
C LEU A 285 -1.51 -11.07 -7.24
N VAL A 286 -2.44 -11.80 -7.85
CA VAL A 286 -3.84 -11.84 -7.40
C VAL A 286 -3.93 -12.39 -5.98
N ARG A 287 -3.30 -13.53 -5.68
CA ARG A 287 -3.35 -14.13 -4.35
C ARG A 287 -2.70 -13.25 -3.28
N ASP A 288 -1.56 -12.67 -3.59
CA ASP A 288 -0.79 -11.85 -2.67
C ASP A 288 -1.51 -10.53 -2.37
N ASN A 289 -1.85 -9.78 -3.42
CA ASN A 289 -2.48 -8.47 -3.28
C ASN A 289 -3.88 -8.53 -2.69
N THR A 290 -4.66 -9.58 -2.99
CA THR A 290 -6.04 -9.68 -2.49
C THR A 290 -6.17 -10.45 -1.18
N GLY A 291 -5.17 -11.27 -0.82
CA GLY A 291 -5.25 -12.17 0.34
C GLY A 291 -6.30 -13.29 0.20
N THR A 292 -6.69 -13.63 -1.05
CA THR A 292 -7.66 -14.69 -1.35
C THR A 292 -7.00 -15.82 -2.15
N ASP A 293 -7.60 -17.01 -2.16
CA ASP A 293 -7.18 -18.13 -3.01
C ASP A 293 -7.95 -18.18 -4.34
N MET A 294 -8.71 -17.13 -4.67
CA MET A 294 -9.47 -17.07 -5.92
C MET A 294 -8.52 -17.01 -7.12
N THR A 295 -8.81 -17.80 -8.15
CA THR A 295 -8.13 -17.63 -9.44
C THR A 295 -8.53 -16.29 -10.10
N PRO A 296 -7.71 -15.73 -11.01
CA PRO A 296 -8.06 -14.50 -11.72
C PRO A 296 -9.45 -14.53 -12.37
N LEU A 297 -9.84 -15.67 -12.95
CA LEU A 297 -11.16 -15.78 -13.59
C LEU A 297 -12.30 -15.84 -12.58
N GLU A 298 -12.17 -16.58 -11.47
CA GLU A 298 -13.15 -16.57 -10.39
C GLU A 298 -13.30 -15.17 -9.80
N LEU A 299 -12.17 -14.45 -9.62
CA LEU A 299 -12.19 -13.09 -9.13
C LEU A 299 -12.88 -12.12 -10.11
N LYS A 300 -12.60 -12.28 -11.41
CA LYS A 300 -13.27 -11.49 -12.45
C LYS A 300 -14.78 -11.70 -12.45
N ASP A 301 -15.23 -12.96 -12.37
CA ASP A 301 -16.66 -13.29 -12.31
C ASP A 301 -17.29 -12.69 -11.04
N TYR A 302 -16.65 -12.85 -9.89
CA TYR A 302 -17.07 -12.26 -8.62
C TYR A 302 -17.23 -10.73 -8.71
N LEU A 303 -16.22 -10.02 -9.21
CA LEU A 303 -16.27 -8.56 -9.37
C LEU A 303 -17.32 -8.12 -10.40
N THR A 304 -17.52 -8.90 -11.47
CA THR A 304 -18.55 -8.63 -12.49
C THR A 304 -19.96 -8.77 -11.90
N ASP A 305 -20.17 -9.74 -11.02
CA ASP A 305 -21.43 -9.88 -10.28
C ASP A 305 -21.66 -8.70 -9.33
N LYS A 306 -20.63 -8.26 -8.57
CA LYS A 306 -20.70 -7.07 -7.70
C LYS A 306 -20.97 -5.80 -8.52
N LEU A 307 -20.33 -5.62 -9.67
CA LEU A 307 -20.61 -4.52 -10.61
C LEU A 307 -22.08 -4.52 -11.07
N THR A 308 -22.57 -5.67 -11.47
CA THR A 308 -23.96 -5.82 -11.93
C THR A 308 -24.94 -5.49 -10.80
N GLN A 309 -24.72 -6.02 -9.60
CA GLN A 309 -25.57 -5.75 -8.44
C GLN A 309 -25.55 -4.27 -8.05
N GLY A 310 -24.36 -3.65 -8.00
CA GLY A 310 -24.21 -2.22 -7.69
C GLY A 310 -24.93 -1.31 -8.69
N LEU A 311 -24.83 -1.61 -9.99
CA LEU A 311 -25.59 -0.88 -11.02
C LEU A 311 -27.10 -1.05 -10.89
N MET A 312 -27.56 -2.25 -10.53
CA MET A 312 -29.01 -2.48 -10.29
C MET A 312 -29.47 -1.63 -9.09
N ASN A 313 -28.70 -1.57 -8.02
CA ASN A 313 -29.01 -0.77 -6.83
C ASN A 313 -29.03 0.73 -7.16
N LEU A 314 -28.02 1.26 -7.87
CA LEU A 314 -27.98 2.64 -8.32
C LEU A 314 -29.15 2.97 -9.26
N SER A 315 -29.48 2.08 -10.19
CA SER A 315 -30.61 2.25 -11.10
C SER A 315 -31.94 2.30 -10.36
N GLN A 316 -32.11 1.49 -9.34
CA GLN A 316 -33.27 1.53 -8.46
C GLN A 316 -33.34 2.87 -7.71
N SER A 317 -32.26 3.29 -7.07
CA SER A 317 -32.18 4.57 -6.35
C SER A 317 -32.49 5.76 -7.27
N TYR A 318 -31.95 5.76 -8.50
CA TYR A 318 -32.26 6.77 -9.51
C TYR A 318 -33.74 6.76 -9.95
N SER A 319 -34.38 5.61 -9.99
CA SER A 319 -35.81 5.55 -10.32
C SER A 319 -36.69 6.27 -9.31
N TYR A 320 -36.24 6.33 -8.05
CA TYR A 320 -36.87 7.10 -6.97
C TYR A 320 -36.43 8.56 -6.94
N ASN A 321 -35.16 8.84 -7.25
CA ASN A 321 -34.60 10.18 -7.36
C ASN A 321 -33.87 10.40 -8.70
N PRO A 322 -34.53 10.92 -9.74
CA PRO A 322 -33.91 11.19 -11.05
C PRO A 322 -32.77 12.23 -11.02
N ASN A 323 -32.61 12.98 -9.95
CA ASN A 323 -31.51 13.91 -9.76
C ASN A 323 -30.33 13.31 -8.98
N LEU A 324 -30.41 12.05 -8.57
CA LEU A 324 -29.47 11.39 -7.67
C LEU A 324 -28.00 11.74 -7.94
N LEU A 325 -27.54 11.60 -9.19
CA LEU A 325 -26.13 11.87 -9.52
C LEU A 325 -25.73 13.35 -9.32
N ASN A 326 -26.64 14.30 -9.60
CA ASN A 326 -26.37 15.71 -9.34
C ASN A 326 -26.42 16.03 -7.83
N ASP A 327 -27.31 15.35 -7.10
CA ASP A 327 -27.41 15.47 -5.65
C ASP A 327 -26.14 14.92 -4.99
N LEU A 328 -25.63 13.76 -5.44
CA LEU A 328 -24.36 13.20 -4.96
C LEU A 328 -23.15 14.13 -5.22
N ASP A 329 -23.10 14.76 -6.40
CA ASP A 329 -22.05 15.72 -6.76
C ASP A 329 -22.10 17.01 -5.92
N SER A 330 -23.23 17.31 -5.29
CA SER A 330 -23.43 18.49 -4.47
C SER A 330 -23.33 18.26 -2.96
N LEU A 331 -23.05 17.03 -2.54
CA LEU A 331 -22.89 16.71 -1.12
C LEU A 331 -21.71 17.47 -0.51
N THR A 332 -21.88 17.85 0.73
CA THR A 332 -20.83 18.52 1.50
C THR A 332 -20.69 17.88 2.87
N ALA A 333 -19.47 17.66 3.31
CA ALA A 333 -19.18 17.15 4.63
C ALA A 333 -19.49 18.19 5.72
N PRO A 334 -19.78 17.76 6.96
CA PRO A 334 -20.06 18.67 8.07
C PRO A 334 -18.82 19.47 8.52
N LYS A 335 -17.64 19.07 8.09
CA LYS A 335 -16.35 19.71 8.33
C LYS A 335 -15.53 19.71 7.03
N THR A 336 -14.68 20.71 6.87
CA THR A 336 -13.82 20.92 5.69
C THR A 336 -12.33 21.05 6.05
N ASP A 337 -12.01 21.07 7.34
CA ASP A 337 -10.67 21.06 7.87
C ASP A 337 -10.31 19.64 8.30
N ALA A 338 -9.16 19.13 7.87
CA ALA A 338 -8.78 17.73 8.06
C ALA A 338 -8.65 17.33 9.54
N ASP A 339 -8.10 18.21 10.38
CA ASP A 339 -7.98 17.93 11.82
C ASP A 339 -9.37 17.92 12.50
N ALA A 340 -10.25 18.86 12.13
CA ALA A 340 -11.62 18.87 12.62
C ALA A 340 -12.43 17.65 12.16
N ILE A 341 -12.15 17.13 10.95
CA ILE A 341 -12.72 15.89 10.45
C ILE A 341 -12.24 14.73 11.31
N LEU A 342 -10.94 14.55 11.47
CA LEU A 342 -10.33 13.46 12.28
C LEU A 342 -10.85 13.47 13.71
N GLN A 343 -10.94 14.63 14.36
CA GLN A 343 -11.50 14.77 15.71
C GLN A 343 -12.98 14.33 15.75
N THR A 344 -13.76 14.69 14.74
CA THR A 344 -15.18 14.31 14.65
C THR A 344 -15.31 12.79 14.43
N LEU A 345 -14.54 12.23 13.53
CA LEU A 345 -14.52 10.81 13.23
C LEU A 345 -14.08 9.97 14.45
N ASN A 346 -13.05 10.42 15.18
CA ASN A 346 -12.62 9.76 16.43
C ASN A 346 -13.72 9.75 17.49
N GLN A 347 -14.45 10.87 17.66
CA GLN A 347 -15.60 10.93 18.57
C GLN A 347 -16.70 9.94 18.15
N LYS A 348 -16.98 9.83 16.84
CA LYS A 348 -17.97 8.90 16.30
C LYS A 348 -17.52 7.45 16.46
N ALA A 349 -16.25 7.16 16.18
CA ALA A 349 -15.68 5.83 16.40
C ALA A 349 -15.80 5.39 17.88
N ALA A 350 -15.56 6.26 18.85
CA ALA A 350 -15.69 5.96 20.27
C ALA A 350 -17.11 5.51 20.67
N GLU A 351 -18.15 5.96 19.95
CA GLU A 351 -19.55 5.60 20.20
C GLU A 351 -19.87 4.15 19.82
N CYS A 352 -19.29 3.61 18.73
CA CYS A 352 -19.71 2.34 18.13
C CYS A 352 -18.57 1.36 17.82
N MET A 353 -17.31 1.82 17.83
CA MET A 353 -16.14 0.99 17.56
C MET A 353 -15.48 0.49 18.86
N PRO A 354 -14.62 -0.56 18.82
CA PRO A 354 -13.77 -0.95 19.95
C PRO A 354 -12.88 0.20 20.42
N ASP A 355 -12.53 0.23 21.70
CA ASP A 355 -11.71 1.30 22.26
C ASP A 355 -10.22 1.10 21.88
N ILE A 356 -9.56 2.18 21.42
CA ILE A 356 -8.10 2.25 21.15
C ILE A 356 -7.37 3.16 22.15
N GLY A 357 -8.04 3.59 23.20
CA GLY A 357 -7.45 4.50 24.20
C GLY A 357 -7.05 5.87 23.61
N ASP A 358 -6.13 6.54 24.32
CA ASP A 358 -5.63 7.85 23.91
C ASP A 358 -4.55 7.68 22.82
N THR A 359 -4.96 7.63 21.57
CA THR A 359 -4.05 7.57 20.41
C THR A 359 -3.73 8.97 19.92
N THR A 360 -2.44 9.26 19.73
CA THR A 360 -1.95 10.52 19.18
C THR A 360 -1.58 10.36 17.71
N TYR A 361 -1.73 11.44 16.93
CA TYR A 361 -1.27 11.52 15.55
C TYR A 361 -0.70 12.90 15.25
N THR A 362 0.14 12.97 14.23
CA THR A 362 0.61 14.23 13.64
C THR A 362 -0.01 14.37 12.26
N LEU A 363 -0.73 15.46 12.05
CA LEU A 363 -1.25 15.83 10.73
C LEU A 363 -0.25 16.80 10.08
N SER A 364 0.18 16.50 8.89
CA SER A 364 1.10 17.38 8.15
C SER A 364 0.79 17.42 6.67
N TYR A 365 1.23 18.49 6.02
CA TYR A 365 0.99 18.74 4.60
C TYR A 365 2.29 18.59 3.82
N LEU A 366 2.21 17.96 2.64
CA LEU A 366 3.35 17.80 1.76
C LEU A 366 3.82 19.15 1.22
N PRO A 367 5.13 19.46 1.30
CA PRO A 367 5.74 20.54 0.56
C PRO A 367 5.47 20.44 -0.93
N GLU A 368 5.49 21.57 -1.67
CA GLU A 368 5.13 21.62 -3.10
C GLU A 368 5.94 20.62 -3.95
N ALA A 369 7.24 20.48 -3.71
CA ALA A 369 8.12 19.57 -4.45
C ALA A 369 7.84 18.07 -4.18
N LEU A 370 7.08 17.74 -3.12
CA LEU A 370 6.75 16.36 -2.75
C LEU A 370 5.30 15.98 -3.13
N GLN A 371 4.54 16.91 -3.71
CA GLN A 371 3.16 16.68 -4.08
C GLN A 371 3.10 15.83 -5.35
N VAL A 372 2.45 14.68 -5.25
CA VAL A 372 2.25 13.76 -6.38
C VAL A 372 0.78 13.76 -6.79
N PRO A 373 0.46 13.77 -8.11
CA PRO A 373 -0.91 13.69 -8.57
C PRO A 373 -1.63 12.41 -8.11
N ASN A 374 -2.94 12.52 -7.91
CA ASN A 374 -3.84 11.42 -7.58
C ASN A 374 -3.58 10.73 -6.21
N ASN A 375 -2.82 11.35 -5.32
CA ASN A 375 -2.68 10.90 -3.94
C ASN A 375 -3.06 12.05 -3.00
N LEU A 376 -4.24 11.97 -2.35
CA LEU A 376 -4.74 13.04 -1.49
C LEU A 376 -4.15 12.98 -0.08
N ALA A 377 -3.99 11.79 0.48
CA ALA A 377 -3.41 11.60 1.81
C ALA A 377 -2.92 10.16 1.99
N TYR A 378 -2.08 9.93 3.00
CA TYR A 378 -1.65 8.61 3.44
C TYR A 378 -1.27 8.60 4.91
N TYR A 379 -1.41 7.42 5.52
CA TYR A 379 -1.01 7.16 6.88
C TYR A 379 0.36 6.49 6.94
N LEU A 380 1.23 7.02 7.79
CA LEU A 380 2.50 6.41 8.17
C LEU A 380 2.36 5.81 9.56
N SER A 381 2.47 4.50 9.64
CA SER A 381 2.37 3.79 10.91
C SER A 381 3.54 4.11 11.84
N SER A 382 3.26 4.01 13.13
CA SER A 382 4.26 4.28 14.16
C SER A 382 5.36 3.22 14.21
N PRO A 383 6.64 3.58 14.52
CA PRO A 383 7.74 2.64 14.71
C PRO A 383 7.51 1.70 15.91
N LEU A 384 8.13 0.49 15.95
CA LEU A 384 8.01 -0.55 17.00
C LEU A 384 8.34 -0.09 18.41
N ASP A 385 9.22 0.87 18.52
CA ASP A 385 9.69 1.45 19.78
C ASP A 385 9.07 2.81 20.07
N ASN A 386 8.10 3.29 19.25
CA ASN A 386 7.49 4.61 19.41
C ASN A 386 6.02 4.66 18.95
N GLU A 387 5.12 4.03 19.72
CA GLU A 387 3.69 3.93 19.43
C GLU A 387 2.97 5.27 19.23
N SER A 388 3.54 6.37 19.70
CA SER A 388 2.93 7.70 19.57
C SER A 388 3.18 8.39 18.24
N ARG A 389 4.11 7.87 17.41
CA ARG A 389 4.49 8.49 16.13
C ARG A 389 3.59 8.01 14.97
N ASN A 390 2.34 8.34 15.03
CA ASN A 390 1.41 8.15 13.91
C ASN A 390 1.37 9.42 13.08
N ILE A 391 1.57 9.34 11.77
CA ILE A 391 1.58 10.50 10.89
C ILE A 391 0.54 10.33 9.78
N ILE A 392 -0.28 11.35 9.55
CA ILE A 392 -1.14 11.46 8.38
C ILE A 392 -0.60 12.59 7.52
N ARG A 393 -0.19 12.28 6.29
CA ARG A 393 0.26 13.24 5.30
C ARG A 393 -0.90 13.63 4.39
N ILE A 394 -1.04 14.90 4.11
CA ILE A 394 -2.03 15.42 3.15
C ILE A 394 -1.29 16.10 2.01
N ASN A 395 -1.72 15.81 0.79
CA ASN A 395 -1.28 16.47 -0.42
C ASN A 395 -2.20 17.67 -0.71
N PRO A 396 -1.75 18.91 -0.48
CA PRO A 396 -2.62 20.08 -0.67
C PRO A 396 -3.09 20.29 -2.11
N SER A 397 -2.33 19.80 -3.11
CA SER A 397 -2.71 19.95 -4.53
C SER A 397 -3.92 19.11 -4.91
N GLU A 398 -4.20 18.05 -4.14
CA GLU A 398 -5.32 17.12 -4.36
C GLU A 398 -6.53 17.44 -3.47
N VAL A 399 -6.39 18.31 -2.48
CA VAL A 399 -7.52 18.83 -1.69
C VAL A 399 -8.33 19.78 -2.55
N GLY A 400 -9.31 19.23 -3.26
CA GLY A 400 -10.25 20.00 -4.08
C GLY A 400 -11.38 20.64 -3.26
N ASP A 401 -12.38 21.18 -3.98
CA ASP A 401 -13.60 21.75 -3.36
C ASP A 401 -14.57 20.67 -2.83
N ASP A 402 -14.32 19.39 -3.09
CA ASP A 402 -15.17 18.28 -2.66
C ASP A 402 -14.84 17.85 -1.23
N SER A 403 -15.54 18.43 -0.28
CA SER A 403 -15.33 18.14 1.14
C SER A 403 -15.73 16.72 1.56
N MET A 404 -16.57 16.02 0.77
CA MET A 404 -16.90 14.60 1.05
C MET A 404 -15.72 13.69 0.73
N VAL A 405 -14.96 13.97 -0.32
CA VAL A 405 -13.73 13.24 -0.63
C VAL A 405 -12.73 13.39 0.52
N LEU A 406 -12.51 14.61 1.01
CA LEU A 406 -11.61 14.81 2.17
C LEU A 406 -12.13 14.09 3.42
N TRP A 407 -13.46 14.08 3.67
CA TRP A 407 -14.06 13.36 4.78
C TRP A 407 -13.81 11.86 4.73
N THR A 408 -14.10 11.22 3.58
CA THR A 408 -13.89 9.78 3.41
C THR A 408 -12.42 9.42 3.45
N THR A 409 -11.54 10.24 2.86
CA THR A 409 -10.08 10.03 2.95
C THR A 409 -9.59 10.11 4.40
N MET A 410 -10.05 11.06 5.21
CA MET A 410 -9.68 11.13 6.62
C MET A 410 -10.25 9.94 7.43
N ALA A 411 -11.39 9.39 7.02
CA ALA A 411 -11.90 8.15 7.60
C ALA A 411 -11.02 6.96 7.24
N HIS A 412 -10.54 6.88 5.99
CA HIS A 412 -9.65 5.86 5.46
C HIS A 412 -8.28 5.86 6.18
N GLU A 413 -7.60 7.01 6.20
CA GLU A 413 -6.24 7.11 6.74
C GLU A 413 -6.21 7.14 8.29
N GLY A 414 -7.24 7.76 8.89
CA GLY A 414 -7.27 8.03 10.33
C GLY A 414 -8.27 7.19 11.10
N TYR A 415 -9.44 7.77 11.38
CA TYR A 415 -10.47 7.19 12.25
C TYR A 415 -11.77 6.91 11.47
N PRO A 416 -12.20 5.62 11.41
CA PRO A 416 -11.62 4.42 12.03
C PRO A 416 -10.81 3.53 11.07
N GLY A 417 -10.12 4.12 10.08
CA GLY A 417 -9.37 3.41 9.04
C GLY A 417 -8.00 2.88 9.46
N HIS A 418 -6.96 3.13 8.66
CA HIS A 418 -5.63 2.54 8.83
C HIS A 418 -4.99 2.81 10.18
N LEU A 419 -4.96 4.06 10.63
CA LEU A 419 -4.43 4.42 11.94
C LEU A 419 -5.13 3.65 13.05
N TYR A 420 -6.46 3.62 13.00
CA TYR A 420 -7.26 2.93 14.00
C TYR A 420 -7.05 1.41 13.98
N GLN A 421 -7.04 0.78 12.80
CA GLN A 421 -6.79 -0.65 12.60
C GLN A 421 -5.44 -1.05 13.18
N HIS A 422 -4.39 -0.31 12.80
CA HIS A 422 -3.04 -0.53 13.28
C HIS A 422 -2.95 -0.42 14.81
N GLN A 423 -3.43 0.69 15.38
CA GLN A 423 -3.36 0.92 16.82
C GLN A 423 -4.16 -0.11 17.62
N TYR A 424 -5.34 -0.50 17.12
CA TYR A 424 -6.12 -1.54 17.78
C TYR A 424 -5.40 -2.89 17.81
N PHE A 425 -4.83 -3.30 16.68
CA PHE A 425 -4.05 -4.54 16.59
C PHE A 425 -2.86 -4.52 17.54
N MET A 426 -2.06 -3.47 17.50
CA MET A 426 -0.87 -3.30 18.33
C MET A 426 -1.18 -3.41 19.82
N GLN A 427 -2.23 -2.75 20.28
CA GLN A 427 -2.60 -2.73 21.71
C GLN A 427 -3.26 -4.02 22.21
N ASN A 428 -3.91 -4.79 21.33
CA ASN A 428 -4.79 -5.88 21.75
C ASN A 428 -4.38 -7.28 21.31
N SER A 429 -3.48 -7.42 20.31
CA SER A 429 -3.18 -8.73 19.73
C SER A 429 -1.74 -8.94 19.29
N PHE A 430 -0.97 -7.91 19.12
CA PHE A 430 0.42 -8.00 18.66
C PHE A 430 1.31 -8.71 19.69
N GLU A 431 2.10 -9.68 19.22
CA GLU A 431 3.08 -10.41 20.05
C GLU A 431 4.42 -10.61 19.35
N TYR A 432 4.46 -10.65 18.00
CA TYR A 432 5.65 -10.98 17.22
C TYR A 432 5.93 -9.90 16.17
N ASN A 433 7.14 -9.36 16.15
CA ASN A 433 7.53 -8.32 15.19
C ASN A 433 7.26 -8.71 13.73
N ILE A 434 7.41 -9.99 13.38
CA ILE A 434 7.17 -10.49 12.03
C ILE A 434 5.74 -10.23 11.54
N GLU A 435 4.75 -10.14 12.43
CA GLU A 435 3.34 -9.91 12.05
C GLU A 435 3.15 -8.58 11.33
N THR A 436 4.06 -7.65 11.51
CA THR A 436 3.99 -6.31 10.92
C THR A 436 4.57 -6.25 9.51
N LEU A 437 5.28 -7.28 9.07
CA LEU A 437 5.97 -7.33 7.76
C LEU A 437 5.27 -8.21 6.73
N ILE A 438 4.36 -9.08 7.15
CA ILE A 438 3.82 -10.17 6.34
C ILE A 438 2.29 -10.17 6.25
N GLY A 439 1.67 -8.99 6.34
CA GLY A 439 0.23 -8.79 6.21
C GLY A 439 -0.26 -8.83 4.75
N SER A 440 -1.57 -8.79 4.56
CA SER A 440 -2.23 -8.69 3.25
C SER A 440 -2.76 -7.28 3.01
N LEU A 441 -2.42 -6.72 1.86
CA LEU A 441 -2.89 -5.41 1.44
C LEU A 441 -4.42 -5.40 1.25
N GLY A 442 -4.99 -6.47 0.66
CA GLY A 442 -6.44 -6.60 0.49
C GLY A 442 -7.24 -6.51 1.79
N THR A 443 -6.70 -7.02 2.89
CA THR A 443 -7.37 -6.91 4.19
C THR A 443 -7.24 -5.52 4.80
N SER A 444 -6.09 -4.87 4.64
CA SER A 444 -5.88 -3.50 5.11
C SER A 444 -6.77 -2.50 4.37
N GLU A 445 -6.75 -2.53 3.05
CA GLU A 445 -7.56 -1.67 2.21
C GLU A 445 -9.05 -1.98 2.34
N GLY A 446 -9.39 -3.27 2.47
CA GLY A 446 -10.77 -3.70 2.65
C GLY A 446 -11.42 -3.12 3.91
N TRP A 447 -10.69 -3.08 5.02
CA TRP A 447 -11.14 -2.40 6.24
C TRP A 447 -11.31 -0.90 6.01
N ALA A 448 -10.32 -0.25 5.41
CA ALA A 448 -10.33 1.20 5.21
C ALA A 448 -11.51 1.64 4.32
N TYR A 449 -11.79 0.94 3.22
CA TYR A 449 -12.96 1.21 2.37
C TYR A 449 -14.29 0.87 3.06
N TYR A 450 -14.32 -0.17 3.87
CA TYR A 450 -15.52 -0.50 4.65
C TYR A 450 -15.89 0.63 5.61
N VAL A 451 -14.90 1.22 6.28
CA VAL A 451 -15.16 2.33 7.22
C VAL A 451 -15.35 3.68 6.53
N GLU A 452 -14.86 3.87 5.30
CA GLU A 452 -15.26 5.01 4.48
C GLU A 452 -16.78 5.02 4.29
N LYS A 453 -17.35 3.89 3.87
CA LYS A 453 -18.81 3.73 3.72
C LYS A 453 -19.54 4.07 5.02
N LEU A 454 -19.10 3.49 6.13
CA LEU A 454 -19.68 3.75 7.44
C LEU A 454 -19.61 5.23 7.84
N SER A 455 -18.51 5.91 7.49
CA SER A 455 -18.29 7.33 7.81
C SER A 455 -19.27 8.28 7.15
N LEU A 456 -19.88 7.88 6.03
CA LEU A 456 -20.87 8.70 5.32
C LEU A 456 -22.13 8.93 6.14
N GLU A 457 -22.57 7.94 6.91
CA GLU A 457 -23.69 8.13 7.86
C GLU A 457 -23.28 9.10 8.99
N TRP A 458 -22.02 9.05 9.41
CA TRP A 458 -21.48 9.99 10.41
C TRP A 458 -21.37 11.42 9.89
N ALA A 459 -21.24 11.58 8.56
CA ALA A 459 -21.34 12.87 7.90
C ALA A 459 -22.79 13.40 7.87
N GLY A 460 -23.78 12.60 8.26
CA GLY A 460 -25.19 12.96 8.33
C GLY A 460 -26.00 12.58 7.09
N LEU A 461 -25.45 11.75 6.20
CA LEU A 461 -26.21 11.18 5.09
C LEU A 461 -27.19 10.12 5.61
N ASP A 462 -28.36 10.06 5.00
CA ASP A 462 -29.23 8.89 5.20
C ASP A 462 -28.65 7.67 4.49
N GLU A 463 -29.01 6.48 4.95
CA GLU A 463 -28.52 5.19 4.48
C GLU A 463 -28.57 5.06 2.94
N ALA A 464 -29.68 5.44 2.32
CA ALA A 464 -29.84 5.31 0.87
C ALA A 464 -28.91 6.25 0.09
N THR A 465 -28.67 7.47 0.58
CA THR A 465 -27.74 8.43 0.00
C THR A 465 -26.29 7.99 0.21
N ALA A 466 -25.95 7.50 1.40
CA ALA A 466 -24.62 6.94 1.72
C ALA A 466 -24.30 5.73 0.84
N ASP A 467 -25.22 4.79 0.72
CA ASP A 467 -25.08 3.62 -0.15
C ASP A 467 -24.90 4.02 -1.62
N ALA A 468 -25.69 4.98 -2.11
CA ALA A 468 -25.58 5.43 -3.50
C ALA A 468 -24.24 6.12 -3.77
N TYR A 469 -23.78 6.98 -2.85
CA TYR A 469 -22.48 7.67 -2.96
C TYR A 469 -21.34 6.66 -3.00
N PHE A 470 -21.27 5.78 -2.02
CA PHE A 470 -20.21 4.78 -1.93
C PHE A 470 -20.25 3.79 -3.09
N THR A 471 -21.45 3.29 -3.45
CA THR A 471 -21.60 2.39 -4.60
C THR A 471 -21.07 3.03 -5.88
N ASN A 472 -21.39 4.31 -6.14
CA ASN A 472 -20.88 5.01 -7.34
C ASN A 472 -19.34 5.10 -7.37
N MET A 473 -18.70 5.22 -6.20
CA MET A 473 -17.24 5.25 -6.08
C MET A 473 -16.63 3.85 -6.29
N ILE A 474 -17.08 2.86 -5.52
CA ILE A 474 -16.43 1.52 -5.52
C ILE A 474 -16.63 0.75 -6.83
N LEU A 475 -17.70 1.03 -7.58
CA LEU A 475 -17.89 0.43 -8.90
C LEU A 475 -16.79 0.84 -9.89
N GLY A 476 -16.23 2.04 -9.78
CA GLY A 476 -15.09 2.47 -10.58
C GLY A 476 -13.86 1.60 -10.32
N MET A 477 -13.56 1.35 -9.05
CA MET A 477 -12.44 0.50 -8.64
C MET A 477 -12.65 -0.95 -9.05
N ALA A 478 -13.87 -1.48 -8.92
CA ALA A 478 -14.20 -2.82 -9.37
C ALA A 478 -14.08 -2.98 -10.89
N ALA A 479 -14.50 -1.99 -11.67
CA ALA A 479 -14.32 -2.02 -13.12
C ALA A 479 -12.85 -1.99 -13.54
N LEU A 480 -12.03 -1.17 -12.86
CA LEU A 480 -10.58 -1.14 -13.09
C LEU A 480 -9.95 -2.49 -12.76
N SER A 481 -10.33 -3.12 -11.65
CA SER A 481 -9.88 -4.46 -11.26
C SER A 481 -10.26 -5.54 -12.29
N VAL A 482 -11.44 -5.47 -12.88
CA VAL A 482 -11.82 -6.40 -13.97
C VAL A 482 -11.01 -6.16 -15.23
N VAL A 483 -10.72 -4.90 -15.57
CA VAL A 483 -9.82 -4.56 -16.70
C VAL A 483 -8.41 -5.06 -16.44
N ASP A 484 -7.91 -4.91 -15.19
CA ASP A 484 -6.59 -5.40 -14.79
C ASP A 484 -6.46 -6.92 -15.05
N ILE A 485 -7.44 -7.70 -14.61
CA ILE A 485 -7.50 -9.15 -14.89
C ILE A 485 -7.60 -9.42 -16.40
N GLY A 486 -8.44 -8.67 -17.10
CA GLY A 486 -8.59 -8.78 -18.55
C GLY A 486 -7.28 -8.56 -19.31
N VAL A 487 -6.58 -7.49 -18.98
CA VAL A 487 -5.30 -7.11 -19.61
C VAL A 487 -4.20 -8.10 -19.26
N ASN A 488 -4.01 -8.40 -17.98
CA ASN A 488 -2.85 -9.17 -17.49
C ASN A 488 -3.04 -10.68 -17.54
N TYR A 489 -4.27 -11.19 -17.53
CA TYR A 489 -4.52 -12.63 -17.56
C TYR A 489 -5.15 -13.13 -18.87
N GLU A 490 -6.11 -12.38 -19.41
CA GLU A 490 -6.79 -12.77 -20.67
C GLU A 490 -6.17 -12.15 -21.92
N GLY A 491 -5.34 -11.09 -21.78
CA GLY A 491 -4.69 -10.39 -22.88
C GLY A 491 -5.60 -9.44 -23.63
N TRP A 492 -6.52 -8.76 -22.89
CA TRP A 492 -7.41 -7.78 -23.49
C TRP A 492 -6.65 -6.62 -24.13
N GLY A 493 -7.13 -6.24 -25.32
CA GLY A 493 -6.75 -5.00 -25.99
C GLY A 493 -7.88 -3.98 -25.93
N ILE A 494 -7.77 -2.94 -26.79
CA ILE A 494 -8.76 -1.83 -26.84
C ILE A 494 -10.19 -2.33 -27.08
N GLU A 495 -10.38 -3.34 -27.95
CA GLU A 495 -11.72 -3.80 -28.33
C GLU A 495 -12.42 -4.46 -27.13
N GLU A 496 -11.77 -5.39 -26.45
CA GLU A 496 -12.32 -6.09 -25.28
C GLU A 496 -12.55 -5.12 -24.12
N THR A 497 -11.57 -4.25 -23.83
CA THR A 497 -11.68 -3.23 -22.78
C THR A 497 -12.82 -2.25 -23.07
N SER A 498 -12.94 -1.75 -24.29
CA SER A 498 -14.02 -0.87 -24.70
C SER A 498 -15.38 -1.54 -24.60
N ASN A 499 -15.51 -2.80 -25.05
CA ASN A 499 -16.76 -3.55 -24.95
C ASN A 499 -17.20 -3.76 -23.50
N PHE A 500 -16.26 -4.10 -22.61
CA PHE A 500 -16.52 -4.25 -21.20
C PHE A 500 -16.97 -2.91 -20.58
N LEU A 501 -16.17 -1.87 -20.70
CA LEU A 501 -16.45 -0.56 -20.10
C LEU A 501 -17.74 0.07 -20.63
N THR A 502 -18.06 -0.12 -21.91
CA THR A 502 -19.31 0.38 -22.51
C THR A 502 -20.56 -0.17 -21.83
N THR A 503 -20.48 -1.39 -21.30
CA THR A 503 -21.59 -2.02 -20.56
C THR A 503 -21.95 -1.23 -19.30
N TYR A 504 -20.96 -0.62 -18.63
CA TYR A 504 -21.12 0.05 -17.35
C TYR A 504 -21.14 1.57 -17.47
N TYR A 505 -20.32 2.14 -18.35
CA TYR A 505 -20.12 3.60 -18.46
C TYR A 505 -20.67 4.20 -19.75
N GLY A 506 -21.19 3.38 -20.66
CA GLY A 506 -21.53 3.82 -22.00
C GLY A 506 -20.31 3.93 -22.91
N GLU A 507 -20.50 4.51 -24.11
CA GLU A 507 -19.44 4.61 -25.10
C GLU A 507 -18.33 5.56 -24.61
N LEU A 508 -17.12 5.04 -24.48
CA LEU A 508 -15.90 5.76 -24.11
C LEU A 508 -15.03 5.96 -25.36
N ASP A 509 -14.27 7.05 -25.37
CA ASP A 509 -13.30 7.26 -26.44
C ASP A 509 -12.09 6.31 -26.29
N LYS A 510 -11.35 6.13 -27.41
CA LYS A 510 -10.22 5.19 -27.46
C LYS A 510 -9.07 5.56 -26.52
N ASN A 511 -8.84 6.85 -26.28
CA ASN A 511 -7.76 7.28 -25.40
C ASN A 511 -8.08 6.90 -23.95
N THR A 512 -9.32 7.09 -23.54
CA THR A 512 -9.79 6.65 -22.21
C THR A 512 -9.59 5.13 -22.03
N CYS A 513 -10.00 4.31 -23.03
CA CYS A 513 -9.78 2.86 -22.97
C CYS A 513 -8.29 2.51 -22.95
N GLN A 514 -7.46 3.22 -23.71
CA GLN A 514 -6.01 3.01 -23.73
C GLN A 514 -5.39 3.34 -22.35
N ASN A 515 -5.81 4.43 -21.72
CA ASN A 515 -5.34 4.79 -20.38
C ASN A 515 -5.62 3.68 -19.34
N PHE A 516 -6.78 3.03 -19.40
CA PHE A 516 -7.05 1.87 -18.54
C PHE A 516 -6.06 0.72 -18.80
N ILE A 517 -5.79 0.42 -20.08
CA ILE A 517 -4.81 -0.62 -20.45
C ILE A 517 -3.41 -0.24 -19.98
N ASP A 518 -2.99 1.00 -20.23
CA ASP A 518 -1.67 1.49 -19.85
C ASP A 518 -1.48 1.42 -18.32
N THR A 519 -2.47 1.85 -17.56
CA THR A 519 -2.47 1.78 -16.10
C THR A 519 -2.32 0.32 -15.61
N CYS A 520 -3.19 -0.58 -16.07
CA CYS A 520 -3.20 -1.97 -15.62
C CYS A 520 -1.96 -2.77 -16.09
N ALA A 521 -1.47 -2.51 -17.29
CA ALA A 521 -0.33 -3.25 -17.84
C ALA A 521 1.01 -2.84 -17.21
N ASN A 522 1.11 -1.62 -16.70
CA ASN A 522 2.36 -1.13 -16.10
C ASN A 522 2.40 -1.23 -14.57
N ASP A 523 1.25 -1.41 -13.92
CA ASP A 523 1.14 -1.72 -12.49
C ASP A 523 0.17 -2.91 -12.28
N PRO A 524 0.54 -4.13 -12.71
CA PRO A 524 -0.33 -5.30 -12.67
C PRO A 524 -0.76 -5.64 -11.23
N GLY A 525 -2.05 -5.83 -11.02
CA GLY A 525 -2.62 -6.26 -9.75
C GLY A 525 -2.68 -5.21 -8.66
N VAL A 526 -2.13 -4.01 -8.88
CA VAL A 526 -2.04 -2.94 -7.86
C VAL A 526 -3.41 -2.44 -7.40
N TYR A 527 -4.41 -2.46 -8.28
CA TYR A 527 -5.75 -1.96 -7.98
C TYR A 527 -6.70 -2.99 -7.37
N LEU A 528 -6.31 -4.27 -7.38
CA LEU A 528 -7.15 -5.36 -6.85
C LEU A 528 -7.46 -5.24 -5.36
N PRO A 529 -6.52 -4.87 -4.47
CA PRO A 529 -6.73 -4.80 -3.03
C PRO A 529 -7.94 -3.97 -2.62
N TYR A 530 -8.19 -2.88 -3.33
CA TYR A 530 -9.23 -1.89 -2.98
C TYR A 530 -10.64 -2.46 -3.10
N SER A 531 -11.04 -2.81 -4.32
CA SER A 531 -12.39 -3.32 -4.58
C SER A 531 -12.59 -4.72 -4.02
N VAL A 532 -11.60 -5.61 -4.20
CA VAL A 532 -11.66 -6.98 -3.67
C VAL A 532 -11.68 -6.96 -2.14
N GLY A 533 -10.77 -6.18 -1.53
CA GLY A 533 -10.69 -6.02 -0.10
C GLY A 533 -12.01 -5.55 0.50
N TYR A 534 -12.61 -4.49 -0.07
CA TYR A 534 -13.91 -4.00 0.38
C TYR A 534 -14.99 -5.09 0.33
N TYR A 535 -15.20 -5.70 -0.84
CA TYR A 535 -16.26 -6.69 -0.98
C TYR A 535 -16.03 -7.95 -0.15
N LYS A 536 -14.78 -8.39 0.00
CA LYS A 536 -14.45 -9.53 0.85
C LYS A 536 -14.64 -9.21 2.34
N THR A 537 -14.36 -7.99 2.78
CA THR A 537 -14.62 -7.53 4.14
C THR A 537 -16.13 -7.48 4.41
N GLU A 538 -16.91 -6.92 3.48
CA GLU A 538 -18.38 -6.88 3.57
C GLU A 538 -18.97 -8.30 3.63
N ASP A 539 -18.58 -9.18 2.69
CA ASP A 539 -19.03 -10.58 2.65
C ASP A 539 -18.65 -11.35 3.94
N LEU A 540 -17.45 -11.11 4.48
CA LEU A 540 -17.02 -11.74 5.74
C LEU A 540 -17.88 -11.27 6.92
N PHE A 541 -18.13 -9.96 7.03
CA PHE A 541 -18.96 -9.42 8.10
C PHE A 541 -20.40 -9.92 8.02
N GLU A 542 -20.98 -10.02 6.82
CA GLU A 542 -22.31 -10.64 6.65
C GLU A 542 -22.35 -12.08 7.14
N GLN A 543 -21.30 -12.86 6.89
CA GLN A 543 -21.21 -14.26 7.31
C GLN A 543 -21.05 -14.45 8.82
N ILE A 544 -20.35 -13.53 9.49
CA ILE A 544 -20.00 -13.72 10.91
C ILE A 544 -20.89 -12.90 11.87
N ALA A 545 -21.69 -11.94 11.38
CA ALA A 545 -22.46 -10.99 12.19
C ALA A 545 -23.33 -11.70 13.26
N ASP A 546 -24.04 -12.77 12.87
CA ASP A 546 -24.92 -13.51 13.78
C ASP A 546 -24.17 -14.22 14.94
N GLY A 547 -22.85 -14.39 14.80
CA GLY A 547 -21.98 -14.98 15.84
C GLY A 547 -21.59 -14.01 16.95
N TYR A 548 -21.83 -12.73 16.79
CA TYR A 548 -21.43 -11.68 17.74
C TYR A 548 -22.63 -10.97 18.36
N SER A 549 -22.47 -10.49 19.59
CA SER A 549 -23.55 -9.80 20.33
C SER A 549 -23.75 -8.34 19.87
N SER A 550 -22.83 -7.80 19.09
CA SER A 550 -22.88 -6.46 18.49
C SER A 550 -21.79 -6.32 17.42
N ASP A 551 -21.97 -5.36 16.50
CA ASP A 551 -20.96 -5.00 15.50
C ASP A 551 -19.63 -4.60 16.14
N LYS A 552 -19.67 -3.87 17.27
CA LYS A 552 -18.49 -3.53 18.07
C LYS A 552 -17.65 -4.76 18.44
N ASN A 553 -18.29 -5.86 18.83
CA ASN A 553 -17.57 -7.10 19.18
C ASN A 553 -17.07 -7.85 17.94
N MET A 554 -17.79 -7.77 16.82
CA MET A 554 -17.38 -8.30 15.54
C MET A 554 -16.14 -7.56 15.03
N TYR A 555 -16.18 -6.22 15.02
CA TYR A 555 -15.02 -5.38 14.65
C TYR A 555 -13.81 -5.66 15.56
N ALA A 556 -14.03 -5.81 16.87
CA ALA A 556 -12.97 -6.17 17.80
C ALA A 556 -12.30 -7.51 17.46
N ALA A 557 -13.08 -8.50 17.04
CA ALA A 557 -12.55 -9.81 16.65
C ALA A 557 -11.74 -9.69 15.33
N TYR A 558 -12.27 -8.98 14.34
CA TYR A 558 -11.61 -8.75 13.07
C TYR A 558 -10.28 -7.99 13.25
N LEU A 559 -10.31 -6.84 13.93
CA LEU A 559 -9.15 -5.99 14.14
C LEU A 559 -8.01 -6.67 14.93
N LYS A 560 -8.32 -7.62 15.80
CA LYS A 560 -7.32 -8.46 16.49
C LYS A 560 -6.54 -9.37 15.56
N MET A 561 -7.06 -9.64 14.38
CA MET A 561 -6.37 -10.46 13.39
C MET A 561 -5.27 -9.69 12.64
N GLY A 562 -5.22 -8.37 12.77
CA GLY A 562 -4.33 -7.52 11.99
C GLY A 562 -4.66 -7.58 10.51
N SER A 563 -3.63 -7.49 9.67
CA SER A 563 -3.77 -7.56 8.20
C SER A 563 -3.64 -9.01 7.67
N MET A 564 -4.20 -10.00 8.38
CA MET A 564 -4.18 -11.39 7.89
C MET A 564 -4.91 -11.54 6.56
N PRO A 565 -4.40 -12.38 5.61
CA PRO A 565 -5.12 -12.71 4.39
C PRO A 565 -6.54 -13.24 4.66
N PHE A 566 -7.48 -12.96 3.76
CA PHE A 566 -8.88 -13.42 3.92
C PHE A 566 -9.00 -14.92 4.11
N THR A 567 -8.16 -15.72 3.46
CA THR A 567 -8.11 -17.18 3.66
C THR A 567 -7.85 -17.58 5.11
N LEU A 568 -7.07 -16.80 5.84
CA LEU A 568 -6.83 -17.02 7.26
C LEU A 568 -7.91 -16.37 8.14
N LEU A 569 -8.41 -15.19 7.78
CA LEU A 569 -9.53 -14.55 8.48
C LEU A 569 -10.77 -15.45 8.49
N GLU A 570 -11.16 -15.98 7.33
CA GLU A 570 -12.28 -16.91 7.20
C GLU A 570 -12.09 -18.16 8.07
N LYS A 571 -10.86 -18.69 8.12
CA LYS A 571 -10.52 -19.84 8.96
C LYS A 571 -10.69 -19.58 10.47
N TYR A 572 -10.34 -18.37 10.93
CA TYR A 572 -10.34 -18.06 12.37
C TYR A 572 -11.63 -17.39 12.86
N LEU A 573 -12.37 -16.70 11.98
CA LEU A 573 -13.56 -15.94 12.36
C LEU A 573 -14.87 -16.65 12.04
N ILE A 574 -14.89 -17.57 11.04
CA ILE A 574 -16.09 -18.37 10.72
C ILE A 574 -16.10 -19.63 11.60
N PRO A 575 -17.10 -19.82 12.49
CA PRO A 575 -17.07 -20.85 13.52
C PRO A 575 -16.95 -22.30 13.01
N ASP A 576 -17.49 -22.61 11.82
CA ASP A 576 -17.49 -23.96 11.25
C ASP A 576 -16.19 -24.33 10.53
N ASN A 577 -15.28 -23.36 10.34
CA ASN A 577 -14.00 -23.55 9.65
C ASN A 577 -12.82 -23.75 10.62
N SER A 578 -13.04 -23.72 11.93
CA SER A 578 -12.01 -23.94 12.95
C SER A 578 -11.67 -25.43 13.07
N ILE A 579 -10.73 -25.91 12.28
CA ILE A 579 -10.13 -27.25 12.42
C ILE A 579 -8.66 -27.13 12.85
#